data_ddec1574b3d737e281ad9a9610df8881
#
_entry.id   ddec1574b3d737e281ad9a9610df8881
#
_cell.length_a   1.000
_cell.length_b   1.000
_cell.length_c   1.000
_cell.angle_alpha   90.00
_cell.angle_beta   90.00
_cell.angle_gamma   90.00
#
_symmetry.space_group_name_H-M   'P 1'
#
loop_
_entity.id
_entity.type
_entity.pdbx_description
1 polymer ?
#
loop_
_entity_poly.entity_id
_entity_poly.type
_entity_poly.pdbx_seq_one_letter_code
_entity_poly.pdbx_strand_id
1 'polypeptide(L)'
;KHLTSAEISQMTLLPAPSLVGILDRLEKKGLIGRLRSVKDRRHVHIIPTQAGRDLQAHMLPKVEQIHDSYMQRITPEEWDELNRILNKMAEPAEQRSFA
;
A
#
# COMPACT_ATOMS: atom_id res chain seq x y z
N LYS A 1 8.48 12.65 2.61
CA LYS A 1 9.24 11.61 3.32
C LYS A 1 9.21 10.30 2.54
N HIS A 2 10.36 9.71 2.36
CA HIS A 2 10.49 8.47 1.62
C HIS A 2 10.33 7.26 2.54
N LEU A 3 9.72 6.21 2.01
CA LEU A 3 9.44 5.00 2.75
C LEU A 3 10.37 3.86 2.31
N THR A 4 10.71 2.98 3.26
CA THR A 4 11.40 1.73 2.94
C THR A 4 10.38 0.69 2.48
N SER A 5 10.86 -0.39 1.84
CA SER A 5 9.97 -1.48 1.43
C SER A 5 9.29 -2.14 2.63
N ALA A 6 9.98 -2.22 3.77
CA ALA A 6 9.39 -2.77 4.99
C ALA A 6 8.22 -1.91 5.49
N GLU A 7 8.39 -0.58 5.47
CA GLU A 7 7.31 0.33 5.85
C GLU A 7 6.13 0.24 4.91
N ILE A 8 6.39 0.13 3.60
CA ILE A 8 5.32 -0.04 2.60
C ILE A 8 4.59 -1.36 2.83
N SER A 9 5.32 -2.44 3.13
CA SER A 9 4.72 -3.74 3.43
C SER A 9 3.77 -3.65 4.63
N GLN A 10 4.17 -2.95 5.69
CA GLN A 10 3.32 -2.75 6.85
C GLN A 10 2.06 -1.94 6.54
N MET A 11 2.21 -0.88 5.75
CA MET A 11 1.09 0.01 5.42
C MET A 11 0.08 -0.63 4.48
N THR A 12 0.54 -1.45 3.55
CA THR A 12 -0.32 -2.07 2.53
C THR A 12 -0.80 -3.46 2.92
N LEU A 13 -0.22 -4.05 3.97
CA LEU A 13 -0.48 -5.42 4.40
C LEU A 13 -0.11 -6.46 3.33
N LEU A 14 0.71 -6.07 2.36
CA LEU A 14 1.23 -6.99 1.35
C LEU A 14 2.43 -7.74 1.91
N PRO A 15 2.50 -9.07 1.71
CA PRO A 15 3.69 -9.84 2.11
C PRO A 15 4.93 -9.33 1.39
N ALA A 16 6.08 -9.36 2.07
CA ALA A 16 7.33 -8.88 1.51
C ALA A 16 7.67 -9.48 0.14
N PRO A 17 7.53 -10.81 -0.08
CA PRO A 17 7.83 -11.37 -1.42
C PRO A 17 6.95 -10.81 -2.53
N SER A 18 5.67 -10.59 -2.26
CA SER A 18 4.74 -10.00 -3.24
C SER A 18 5.12 -8.55 -3.54
N LEU A 19 5.47 -7.80 -2.51
CA LEU A 19 5.85 -6.40 -2.65
C LEU A 19 7.15 -6.26 -3.46
N VAL A 20 8.14 -7.13 -3.23
CA VAL A 20 9.40 -7.12 -3.97
C VAL A 20 9.13 -7.24 -5.48
N GLY A 21 8.27 -8.17 -5.88
CA GLY A 21 7.91 -8.32 -7.29
C GLY A 21 7.25 -7.08 -7.88
N ILE A 22 6.35 -6.45 -7.13
CA ILE A 22 5.68 -5.22 -7.57
C ILE A 22 6.69 -4.08 -7.72
N LEU A 23 7.55 -3.89 -6.73
CA LEU A 23 8.55 -2.83 -6.75
C LEU A 23 9.56 -3.02 -7.90
N ASP A 24 9.98 -4.26 -8.14
CA ASP A 24 10.88 -4.55 -9.25
C ASP A 24 10.25 -4.19 -10.60
N ARG A 25 8.98 -4.51 -10.80
CA ARG A 25 8.27 -4.17 -12.03
C ARG A 25 8.10 -2.67 -12.19
N LEU A 26 7.78 -1.96 -11.12
CA LEU A 26 7.64 -0.50 -11.17
C LEU A 26 8.98 0.17 -11.45
N GLU A 27 10.06 -0.33 -10.89
CA GLU A 27 11.39 0.21 -11.15
C GLU A 27 11.79 -0.01 -12.61
N LYS A 28 11.53 -1.20 -13.15
CA LYS A 28 11.80 -1.48 -14.56
C LYS A 28 11.06 -0.56 -15.50
N LYS A 29 9.84 -0.18 -15.13
CA LYS A 29 9.03 0.75 -15.91
C LYS A 29 9.43 2.21 -15.71
N GLY A 30 10.41 2.47 -14.84
CA GLY A 30 10.87 3.82 -14.58
C GLY A 30 9.92 4.66 -13.74
N LEU A 31 9.03 4.03 -13.00
CA LEU A 31 8.03 4.73 -12.18
C LEU A 31 8.49 4.99 -10.76
N ILE A 32 9.43 4.19 -10.27
CA ILE A 32 10.07 4.37 -8.97
C ILE A 32 11.58 4.21 -9.09
N GLY A 33 12.29 4.76 -8.11
CA GLY A 33 13.71 4.53 -7.92
C GLY A 33 13.99 4.07 -6.50
N ARG A 34 15.20 3.60 -6.27
CA ARG A 34 15.65 3.20 -4.95
C ARG A 34 16.83 4.07 -4.53
N LEU A 35 16.76 4.57 -3.31
CA LEU A 35 17.81 5.41 -2.74
C LEU A 35 18.30 4.79 -1.46
N ARG A 36 19.57 4.39 -1.46
CA ARG A 36 20.20 3.81 -0.28
C ARG A 36 20.57 4.91 0.70
N SER A 37 20.27 4.71 1.98
CA SER A 37 20.63 5.67 3.02
C SER A 37 22.14 5.80 3.15
N VAL A 38 22.63 7.02 3.25
CA VAL A 38 24.06 7.30 3.49
C VAL A 38 24.46 6.85 4.90
N LYS A 39 23.57 7.03 5.87
CA LYS A 39 23.84 6.71 7.26
C LYS A 39 23.75 5.22 7.55
N ASP A 40 22.83 4.53 6.91
CA ASP A 40 22.62 3.11 7.14
C ASP A 40 22.26 2.43 5.81
N ARG A 41 23.24 1.71 5.26
CA ARG A 41 23.08 1.05 3.97
C ARG A 41 22.04 -0.07 3.94
N ARG A 42 21.58 -0.50 5.13
CA ARG A 42 20.51 -1.49 5.23
C ARG A 42 19.15 -0.89 4.89
N HIS A 43 19.06 0.44 4.94
CA HIS A 43 17.82 1.14 4.64
C HIS A 43 17.82 1.65 3.20
N VAL A 44 16.96 1.07 2.37
CA VAL A 44 16.76 1.49 0.99
C VAL A 44 15.37 2.11 0.90
N HIS A 45 15.34 3.38 0.56
CA HIS A 45 14.08 4.12 0.42
C HIS A 45 13.56 4.01 -1.00
N ILE A 46 12.26 3.88 -1.13
CA ILE A 46 11.57 3.85 -2.40
C ILE A 46 11.09 5.26 -2.71
N ILE A 47 11.45 5.77 -3.87
CA ILE A 47 11.07 7.12 -4.28
C ILE A 47 10.37 7.08 -5.63
N PRO A 48 9.26 7.82 -5.80
CA PRO A 48 8.64 7.93 -7.12
C PRO A 48 9.50 8.79 -8.04
N THR A 49 9.57 8.41 -9.30
CA THR A 49 10.14 9.25 -10.34
C THR A 49 9.11 10.28 -10.79
N GLN A 50 9.51 11.24 -11.64
CA GLN A 50 8.54 12.17 -12.21
C GLN A 50 7.49 11.41 -13.02
N ALA A 51 7.90 10.39 -13.77
CA ALA A 51 6.97 9.55 -14.53
C ALA A 51 5.98 8.84 -13.59
N GLY A 52 6.44 8.38 -12.43
CA GLY A 52 5.58 7.77 -11.42
C GLY A 52 4.56 8.75 -10.86
N ARG A 53 4.98 9.98 -10.56
CA ARG A 53 4.09 11.03 -10.08
C ARG A 53 3.05 11.41 -11.13
N ASP A 54 3.46 11.52 -12.39
CA ASP A 54 2.55 11.85 -13.48
C ASP A 54 1.51 10.76 -13.67
N LEU A 55 1.93 9.51 -13.62
CA LEU A 55 1.00 8.38 -13.72
C LEU A 55 0.00 8.37 -12.56
N GLN A 56 0.47 8.61 -11.35
CA GLN A 56 -0.40 8.69 -10.17
C GLN A 56 -1.45 9.78 -10.33
N ALA A 57 -1.03 10.97 -10.76
CA ALA A 57 -1.95 12.08 -10.97
C ALA A 57 -3.00 11.76 -12.04
N HIS A 58 -2.62 11.01 -13.06
CA HIS A 58 -3.52 10.60 -14.12
C HIS A 58 -4.51 9.52 -13.66
N MET A 59 -4.05 8.59 -12.81
CA MET A 59 -4.87 7.46 -12.37
C MET A 59 -5.75 7.78 -11.17
N LEU A 60 -5.37 8.73 -10.33
CA LEU A 60 -6.09 9.02 -9.10
C LEU A 60 -7.59 9.32 -9.30
N PRO A 61 -7.98 10.17 -10.26
CA PRO A 61 -9.42 10.39 -10.50
C PRO A 61 -10.16 9.13 -10.88
N LYS A 62 -9.53 8.22 -11.62
CA LYS A 62 -10.15 6.95 -12.01
C LYS A 62 -10.34 6.02 -10.84
N VAL A 63 -9.36 5.97 -9.93
CA VAL A 63 -9.44 5.17 -8.70
C VAL A 63 -10.56 5.72 -7.80
N GLU A 64 -10.64 7.03 -7.64
CA GLU A 64 -11.70 7.66 -6.86
C GLU A 64 -13.08 7.37 -7.44
N GLN A 65 -13.21 7.39 -8.75
CA GLN A 65 -14.49 7.08 -9.42
C GLN A 65 -14.91 5.63 -9.15
N ILE A 66 -13.99 4.69 -9.23
CA ILE A 66 -14.25 3.28 -8.93
C ILE A 66 -14.66 3.13 -7.46
N HIS A 67 -13.93 3.76 -6.56
CA HIS A 67 -14.23 3.74 -5.14
C HIS A 67 -15.64 4.26 -4.86
N ASP A 68 -15.99 5.42 -5.41
CA ASP A 68 -17.33 6.01 -5.23
C ASP A 68 -18.42 5.09 -5.76
N SER A 69 -18.16 4.44 -6.90
CA SER A 69 -19.10 3.49 -7.49
C SER A 69 -19.40 2.33 -6.53
N TYR A 70 -18.39 1.80 -5.85
CA TYR A 70 -18.58 0.73 -4.88
C TYR A 70 -19.26 1.24 -3.61
N MET A 71 -18.89 2.45 -3.15
CA MET A 71 -19.48 3.02 -1.94
C MET A 71 -20.97 3.27 -2.06
N GLN A 72 -21.48 3.51 -3.28
CA GLN A 72 -22.90 3.71 -3.51
C GLN A 72 -23.72 2.42 -3.39
N ARG A 73 -23.07 1.25 -3.42
CA ARG A 73 -23.74 -0.05 -3.39
C ARG A 73 -23.98 -0.57 -1.98
N ILE A 74 -23.38 0.04 -0.98
CA ILE A 74 -23.51 -0.39 0.40
C ILE A 74 -24.06 0.76 1.25
N THR A 75 -24.80 0.39 2.28
CA THR A 75 -25.34 1.37 3.22
C THR A 75 -24.26 1.78 4.23
N PRO A 76 -24.44 2.91 4.93
CA PRO A 76 -23.53 3.29 6.02
C PRO A 76 -23.41 2.20 7.08
N GLU A 77 -24.50 1.50 7.39
CA GLU A 77 -24.50 0.41 8.36
C GLU A 77 -23.66 -0.78 7.89
N GLU A 78 -23.79 -1.11 6.61
CA GLU A 78 -22.98 -2.18 6.01
C GLU A 78 -21.50 -1.80 5.97
N TRP A 79 -21.21 -0.53 5.72
CA TRP A 79 -19.84 -0.03 5.74
C TRP A 79 -19.23 -0.14 7.14
N ASP A 80 -19.99 0.23 8.17
CA ASP A 80 -19.55 0.10 9.56
C ASP A 80 -19.26 -1.36 9.91
N GLU A 81 -20.13 -2.27 9.46
CA GLU A 81 -19.96 -3.70 9.69
C GLU A 81 -18.69 -4.23 9.00
N LEU A 82 -18.45 -3.81 7.75
CA LEU A 82 -17.25 -4.20 7.01
C LEU A 82 -15.99 -3.71 7.74
N ASN A 83 -15.98 -2.45 8.17
CA ASN A 83 -14.86 -1.89 8.90
C ASN A 83 -14.61 -2.64 10.21
N ARG A 84 -15.66 -3.00 10.92
CA ARG A 84 -15.54 -3.78 12.15
C ARG A 84 -14.86 -5.13 11.90
N ILE A 85 -15.27 -5.82 10.85
CA ILE A 85 -14.72 -7.12 10.49
C ILE A 85 -13.25 -6.99 10.06
N LEU A 86 -12.94 -6.01 9.21
CA LEU A 86 -11.58 -5.78 8.74
C LEU A 86 -10.63 -5.43 9.88
N ASN A 87 -11.08 -4.58 10.80
CA ASN A 87 -10.28 -4.22 11.97
C ASN A 87 -10.01 -5.42 12.87
N LYS A 88 -11.01 -6.28 13.03
CA LYS A 88 -10.85 -7.51 13.80
C LYS A 88 -9.83 -8.44 13.15
N MET A 89 -9.85 -8.55 11.83
CA MET A 89 -8.89 -9.38 11.09
C MET A 89 -7.47 -8.83 11.15
N ALA A 90 -7.33 -7.52 11.31
CA ALA A 90 -6.03 -6.86 11.37
C ALA A 90 -5.40 -6.89 12.78
N GLU A 91 -6.10 -7.41 13.79
CA GLU A 91 -5.55 -7.51 15.13
C GLU A 91 -4.33 -8.42 15.15
N PRO A 92 -3.30 -8.09 15.96
CA PRO A 92 -2.12 -8.95 16.08
C PRO A 92 -2.47 -10.37 16.51
N ALA A 93 -1.75 -11.35 15.98
CA ALA A 93 -2.01 -12.76 16.23
C ALA A 93 -1.96 -13.13 17.72
N GLU A 94 -1.07 -12.49 18.49
CA GLU A 94 -0.93 -12.77 19.93
C GLU A 94 -2.14 -12.30 20.74
N GLN A 95 -3.01 -11.49 20.18
CA GLN A 95 -4.26 -11.09 20.83
C GLN A 95 -5.40 -12.04 20.54
N ARG A 96 -5.17 -13.02 19.67
CA ARG A 96 -6.16 -14.01 19.31
C ARG A 96 -5.97 -15.27 20.13
N SER A 97 -7.07 -15.83 20.57
CA SER A 97 -7.03 -17.11 21.25
C SER A 97 -7.06 -18.22 20.21
N PHE A 98 -5.94 -18.87 19.99
CA PHE A 98 -5.87 -20.08 19.18
C PHE A 98 -5.92 -21.27 20.15
N ALA A 99 -7.07 -21.76 20.35
CA ALA A 99 -7.23 -22.94 21.18
C ALA A 99 -6.75 -24.17 20.43
#